data_3cbecc1e57c8f4d776cb472cb6d9377d
#
_entry.id   3cbecc1e57c8f4d776cb472cb6d9377d
#
_cell.length_a   1.000
_cell.length_b   1.000
_cell.length_c   1.000
_cell.angle_alpha   90.00
_cell.angle_beta   90.00
_cell.angle_gamma   90.00
#
_symmetry.space_group_name_H-M   'P 1'
#
loop_
_entity.id
_entity.type
_entity.pdbx_description
1 polymer ?
#
loop_
_entity_poly.entity_id
_entity_poly.type
_entity_poly.pdbx_seq_one_letter_code
_entity_poly.pdbx_strand_id
1 'polypeptide(L)'
;PSRRMWLVVPLLAVWSNLHGAALLGLGVTLAYLVVQRARREPWIALAVAVLSAAALCATPAGLRTVAYYHGVLTNAAAQRGVGEWGALSLGSPLDIVLVLTAAVLLFGAWRARPRLWEAVVLIVLALLTVTADRDGVWLVMFAVAPAARRLAPARSLRTLTPIAAVLAVILLAVCVVRGPVLSQASPSMVTRALALAHGTPVLADGSIDEQVAVAGGRIWAGDPIDAFPHRVQEVYLDWLAGDADGSRALTGDVRVVLVTRGTRTQSLMARMPGFVAAGQADGVIMYERGGSL
;
A
#
# COMPACT_ATOMS: atom_id res chain seq x y z
N PRO A 1 27.16 11.76 23.16
CA PRO A 1 26.10 10.90 22.59
C PRO A 1 24.81 11.68 22.52
N SER A 2 24.25 11.77 21.33
CA SER A 2 23.01 12.53 21.14
C SER A 2 21.87 11.74 21.79
N ARG A 3 21.38 12.20 22.97
CA ARG A 3 20.20 11.64 23.66
C ARG A 3 18.99 11.51 22.73
N ARG A 4 18.96 12.28 21.64
CA ARG A 4 17.91 12.26 20.61
C ARG A 4 17.82 10.93 19.87
N MET A 5 18.90 10.13 19.79
CA MET A 5 18.89 8.84 19.13
C MET A 5 17.91 7.86 19.79
N TRP A 6 17.73 7.97 21.11
CA TRP A 6 16.79 7.15 21.86
C TRP A 6 15.33 7.43 21.54
N LEU A 7 15.01 8.60 20.95
CA LEU A 7 13.64 8.96 20.53
C LEU A 7 13.13 8.08 19.39
N VAL A 8 14.03 7.40 18.66
CA VAL A 8 13.62 6.49 17.59
C VAL A 8 12.83 5.29 18.13
N VAL A 9 13.15 4.83 19.36
CA VAL A 9 12.48 3.67 19.97
C VAL A 9 10.98 3.94 20.21
N PRO A 10 10.56 4.98 20.96
CA PRO A 10 9.14 5.27 21.11
C PRO A 10 8.49 5.69 19.78
N LEU A 11 9.21 6.32 18.88
CA LEU A 11 8.69 6.66 17.56
C LEU A 11 8.31 5.41 16.75
N LEU A 12 9.17 4.38 16.74
CA LEU A 12 8.88 3.11 16.08
C LEU A 12 7.76 2.34 16.76
N ALA A 13 7.66 2.41 18.10
CA ALA A 13 6.54 1.81 18.83
C ALA A 13 5.21 2.45 18.43
N VAL A 14 5.15 3.78 18.32
CA VAL A 14 3.94 4.47 17.84
C VAL A 14 3.67 4.14 16.38
N TRP A 15 4.70 4.20 15.53
CA TRP A 15 4.56 3.96 14.09
C TRP A 15 4.08 2.54 13.78
N SER A 16 4.58 1.51 14.49
CA SER A 16 4.14 0.12 14.30
C SER A 16 2.66 -0.12 14.62
N ASN A 17 2.05 0.76 15.45
CA ASN A 17 0.61 0.73 15.71
C ASN A 17 -0.22 1.50 14.67
N LEU A 18 0.43 2.30 13.84
CA LEU A 18 -0.25 3.12 12.82
C LEU A 18 -0.14 2.53 11.43
N HIS A 19 1.01 1.93 11.08
CA HIS A 19 1.27 1.49 9.71
C HIS A 19 2.38 0.43 9.63
N GLY A 20 2.20 -0.57 8.78
CA GLY A 20 3.16 -1.66 8.55
C GLY A 20 4.55 -1.21 8.05
N ALA A 21 4.66 -0.02 7.43
CA ALA A 21 5.96 0.53 7.00
C ALA A 21 6.92 0.89 8.15
N ALA A 22 6.54 0.72 9.41
CA ALA A 22 7.46 0.87 10.54
C ALA A 22 8.71 -0.05 10.40
N LEU A 23 8.60 -1.16 9.67
CA LEU A 23 9.74 -2.02 9.32
C LEU A 23 10.78 -1.27 8.48
N LEU A 24 10.37 -0.42 7.53
CA LEU A 24 11.30 0.45 6.78
C LEU A 24 11.97 1.46 7.71
N GLY A 25 11.23 2.02 8.67
CA GLY A 25 11.78 2.90 9.70
C GLY A 25 12.86 2.22 10.54
N LEU A 26 12.67 0.94 10.89
CA LEU A 26 13.71 0.12 11.52
C LEU A 26 14.92 -0.04 10.59
N GLY A 27 14.72 -0.36 9.31
CA GLY A 27 15.78 -0.49 8.31
C GLY A 27 16.63 0.79 8.20
N VAL A 28 16.01 1.96 8.11
CA VAL A 28 16.68 3.28 8.11
C VAL A 28 17.49 3.49 9.41
N THR A 29 16.90 3.13 10.55
CA THR A 29 17.54 3.22 11.85
C THR A 29 18.80 2.33 11.92
N LEU A 30 18.67 1.08 11.48
CA LEU A 30 19.80 0.13 11.46
C LEU A 30 20.91 0.60 10.53
N ALA A 31 20.58 1.11 9.34
CA ALA A 31 21.57 1.68 8.41
C ALA A 31 22.36 2.83 9.07
N TYR A 32 21.66 3.74 9.76
CA TYR A 32 22.32 4.81 10.52
C TYR A 32 23.21 4.26 11.64
N LEU A 33 22.70 3.33 12.44
CA LEU A 33 23.46 2.77 13.56
C LEU A 33 24.70 2.03 13.09
N VAL A 34 24.59 1.17 12.10
CA VAL A 34 25.71 0.36 11.58
C VAL A 34 26.75 1.25 10.91
N VAL A 35 26.34 2.11 10.00
CA VAL A 35 27.28 2.89 9.18
C VAL A 35 27.90 4.05 9.96
N GLN A 36 27.12 4.71 10.84
CA GLN A 36 27.54 5.96 11.45
C GLN A 36 27.97 5.82 12.93
N ARG A 37 27.42 4.82 13.66
CA ARG A 37 27.57 4.74 15.12
C ARG A 37 28.31 3.51 15.62
N ALA A 38 28.18 2.35 14.98
CA ALA A 38 28.72 1.09 15.49
C ALA A 38 30.22 1.13 15.80
N ARG A 39 31.00 1.85 15.00
CA ARG A 39 32.44 1.98 15.21
C ARG A 39 32.82 2.84 16.42
N ARG A 40 31.99 3.81 16.82
CA ARG A 40 32.29 4.77 17.88
C ARG A 40 31.63 4.41 19.20
N GLU A 41 30.45 3.87 19.17
CA GLU A 41 29.58 3.60 20.30
C GLU A 41 28.86 2.25 20.13
N PRO A 42 29.59 1.11 20.03
CA PRO A 42 29.03 -0.17 19.62
C PRO A 42 27.89 -0.66 20.52
N TRP A 43 28.08 -0.54 21.84
CA TRP A 43 27.09 -0.99 22.82
C TRP A 43 25.80 -0.14 22.80
N ILE A 44 25.95 1.17 22.61
CA ILE A 44 24.78 2.07 22.48
C ILE A 44 24.04 1.79 21.17
N ALA A 45 24.77 1.62 20.07
CA ALA A 45 24.19 1.26 18.79
C ALA A 45 23.43 -0.07 18.87
N LEU A 46 24.03 -1.09 19.51
CA LEU A 46 23.38 -2.38 19.73
C LEU A 46 22.12 -2.24 20.59
N ALA A 47 22.20 -1.53 21.72
CA ALA A 47 21.07 -1.33 22.61
C ALA A 47 19.90 -0.62 21.89
N VAL A 48 20.18 0.45 21.13
CA VAL A 48 19.16 1.14 20.35
C VAL A 48 18.59 0.23 19.26
N ALA A 49 19.41 -0.55 18.56
CA ALA A 49 18.95 -1.50 17.53
C ALA A 49 18.00 -2.56 18.11
N VAL A 50 18.39 -3.19 19.22
CA VAL A 50 17.58 -4.21 19.90
C VAL A 50 16.26 -3.62 20.40
N LEU A 51 16.31 -2.45 21.07
CA LEU A 51 15.09 -1.80 21.57
C LEU A 51 14.20 -1.30 20.43
N SER A 52 14.78 -0.83 19.31
CA SER A 52 14.02 -0.45 18.13
C SER A 52 13.32 -1.65 17.47
N ALA A 53 13.99 -2.79 17.40
CA ALA A 53 13.37 -4.02 16.91
C ALA A 53 12.27 -4.51 17.86
N ALA A 54 12.51 -4.49 19.17
CA ALA A 54 11.50 -4.85 20.17
C ALA A 54 10.29 -3.89 20.13
N ALA A 55 10.52 -2.59 19.86
CA ALA A 55 9.47 -1.58 19.76
C ALA A 55 8.45 -1.87 18.65
N LEU A 56 8.84 -2.57 17.57
CA LEU A 56 7.89 -3.02 16.54
C LEU A 56 6.85 -4.01 17.10
N CYS A 57 7.19 -4.75 18.15
CA CYS A 57 6.28 -5.68 18.82
C CYS A 57 5.43 -4.99 19.91
N ALA A 58 5.59 -3.68 20.14
CA ALA A 58 4.76 -2.92 21.07
C ALA A 58 3.38 -2.58 20.47
N THR A 59 2.71 -3.59 19.95
CA THR A 59 1.37 -3.56 19.35
C THR A 59 0.44 -4.50 20.10
N PRO A 60 -0.88 -4.41 19.95
CA PRO A 60 -1.82 -5.39 20.52
C PRO A 60 -1.54 -6.83 20.11
N ALA A 61 -0.90 -7.04 18.95
CA ALA A 61 -0.50 -8.37 18.47
C ALA A 61 0.76 -8.92 19.17
N GLY A 62 1.54 -8.07 19.87
CA GLY A 62 2.76 -8.46 20.56
C GLY A 62 3.75 -9.17 19.62
N LEU A 63 4.28 -10.32 20.02
CA LEU A 63 5.24 -11.10 19.22
C LEU A 63 4.65 -11.64 17.90
N ARG A 64 3.33 -11.71 17.75
CA ARG A 64 2.68 -12.08 16.48
C ARG A 64 2.97 -11.05 15.37
N THR A 65 3.38 -9.84 15.71
CA THR A 65 3.83 -8.80 14.76
C THR A 65 4.97 -9.30 13.86
N VAL A 66 5.83 -10.19 14.35
CA VAL A 66 6.89 -10.82 13.54
C VAL A 66 6.28 -11.67 12.41
N ALA A 67 5.27 -12.48 12.74
CA ALA A 67 4.55 -13.29 11.74
C ALA A 67 3.78 -12.40 10.76
N TYR A 68 3.20 -11.29 11.23
CA TYR A 68 2.57 -10.29 10.37
C TYR A 68 3.56 -9.73 9.34
N TYR A 69 4.73 -9.25 9.76
CA TYR A 69 5.73 -8.73 8.82
C TYR A 69 6.23 -9.80 7.82
N HIS A 70 6.39 -11.04 8.30
CA HIS A 70 6.71 -12.15 7.40
C HIS A 70 5.60 -12.34 6.35
N GLY A 71 4.32 -12.33 6.78
CA GLY A 71 3.17 -12.45 5.88
C GLY A 71 3.12 -11.32 4.85
N VAL A 72 3.34 -10.06 5.26
CA VAL A 72 3.39 -8.90 4.36
C VAL A 72 4.49 -9.04 3.31
N LEU A 73 5.69 -9.47 3.70
CA LEU A 73 6.83 -9.61 2.78
C LEU A 73 6.71 -10.83 1.84
N THR A 74 5.89 -11.82 2.19
CA THR A 74 5.74 -13.07 1.45
C THR A 74 4.33 -13.27 0.90
N ASN A 75 3.50 -12.21 0.85
CA ASN A 75 2.14 -12.31 0.31
C ASN A 75 2.16 -12.59 -1.22
N ALA A 76 1.09 -13.19 -1.71
CA ALA A 76 1.00 -13.59 -3.11
C ALA A 76 1.05 -12.40 -4.09
N ALA A 77 0.53 -11.22 -3.72
CA ALA A 77 0.58 -10.02 -4.54
C ALA A 77 2.03 -9.53 -4.70
N ALA A 78 2.80 -9.51 -3.59
CA ALA A 78 4.22 -9.17 -3.63
C ALA A 78 5.04 -10.16 -4.48
N GLN A 79 4.76 -11.47 -4.35
CA GLN A 79 5.43 -12.50 -5.15
C GLN A 79 5.13 -12.39 -6.63
N ARG A 80 3.91 -11.97 -7.00
CA ARG A 80 3.49 -11.80 -8.40
C ARG A 80 3.81 -10.42 -8.96
N GLY A 81 4.20 -9.45 -8.14
CA GLY A 81 4.42 -8.06 -8.55
C GLY A 81 3.15 -7.42 -9.12
N VAL A 82 2.01 -7.59 -8.44
CA VAL A 82 0.71 -7.08 -8.90
C VAL A 82 0.10 -6.09 -7.90
N GLY A 83 -0.80 -5.23 -8.39
CA GLY A 83 -1.39 -4.16 -7.59
C GLY A 83 -0.31 -3.18 -7.12
N GLU A 84 -0.36 -2.77 -5.87
CA GLU A 84 0.63 -1.87 -5.25
C GLU A 84 2.04 -2.47 -5.09
N TRP A 85 2.20 -3.78 -5.34
CA TRP A 85 3.49 -4.47 -5.37
C TRP A 85 4.06 -4.54 -6.79
N GLY A 86 3.42 -3.90 -7.77
CA GLY A 86 3.86 -3.84 -9.14
C GLY A 86 5.14 -3.03 -9.30
N ALA A 87 5.96 -3.42 -10.29
CA ALA A 87 7.12 -2.63 -10.67
C ALA A 87 6.69 -1.29 -11.31
N LEU A 88 7.53 -0.26 -11.18
CA LEU A 88 7.32 1.03 -11.83
C LEU A 88 7.00 0.86 -13.32
N SER A 89 5.96 1.55 -13.78
CA SER A 89 5.50 1.53 -15.16
C SER A 89 5.46 2.94 -15.77
N LEU A 90 6.19 3.15 -16.86
CA LEU A 90 6.12 4.41 -17.61
C LEU A 90 4.77 4.63 -18.32
N GLY A 91 3.88 3.63 -18.31
CA GLY A 91 2.49 3.76 -18.75
C GLY A 91 1.57 4.40 -17.70
N SER A 92 2.00 4.50 -16.45
CA SER A 92 1.25 5.13 -15.36
C SER A 92 1.66 6.61 -15.22
N PRO A 93 0.72 7.56 -15.33
CA PRO A 93 1.04 8.98 -15.08
C PRO A 93 1.53 9.24 -13.64
N LEU A 94 1.06 8.48 -12.66
CA LEU A 94 1.50 8.61 -11.26
C LEU A 94 2.95 8.17 -11.11
N ASP A 95 3.34 7.07 -11.73
CA ASP A 95 4.72 6.57 -11.70
C ASP A 95 5.68 7.54 -12.40
N ILE A 96 5.23 8.15 -13.50
CA ILE A 96 6.03 9.19 -14.17
C ILE A 96 6.28 10.36 -13.20
N VAL A 97 5.26 10.85 -12.51
CA VAL A 97 5.40 11.92 -11.52
C VAL A 97 6.30 11.49 -10.37
N LEU A 98 6.16 10.26 -9.89
CA LEU A 98 7.01 9.68 -8.85
C LEU A 98 8.48 9.65 -9.29
N VAL A 99 8.77 9.11 -10.48
CA VAL A 99 10.13 9.01 -11.04
C VAL A 99 10.75 10.39 -11.21
N LEU A 100 10.01 11.36 -11.77
CA LEU A 100 10.51 12.73 -11.95
C LEU A 100 10.79 13.40 -10.60
N THR A 101 9.89 13.25 -9.63
CA THR A 101 10.08 13.80 -8.28
C THR A 101 11.28 13.16 -7.58
N ALA A 102 11.39 11.84 -7.65
CA ALA A 102 12.54 11.11 -7.10
C ALA A 102 13.85 11.54 -7.76
N ALA A 103 13.89 11.68 -9.09
CA ALA A 103 15.08 12.12 -9.83
C ALA A 103 15.55 13.52 -9.38
N VAL A 104 14.62 14.47 -9.24
CA VAL A 104 14.93 15.83 -8.76
C VAL A 104 15.48 15.80 -7.34
N LEU A 105 14.86 15.06 -6.44
CA LEU A 105 15.29 14.96 -5.04
C LEU A 105 16.62 14.21 -4.90
N LEU A 106 16.82 13.13 -5.64
CA LEU A 106 18.08 12.38 -5.65
C LEU A 106 19.22 13.24 -6.21
N PHE A 107 18.97 14.00 -7.28
CA PHE A 107 19.92 14.96 -7.80
C PHE A 107 20.28 16.04 -6.75
N GLY A 108 19.27 16.59 -6.07
CA GLY A 108 19.49 17.56 -4.98
C GLY A 108 20.28 16.95 -3.82
N ALA A 109 19.95 15.74 -3.41
CA ALA A 109 20.68 14.99 -2.37
C ALA A 109 22.14 14.72 -2.78
N TRP A 110 22.36 14.26 -4.02
CA TRP A 110 23.71 14.04 -4.56
C TRP A 110 24.55 15.32 -4.55
N ARG A 111 23.98 16.44 -4.99
CA ARG A 111 24.64 17.76 -4.96
C ARG A 111 24.95 18.23 -3.53
N ALA A 112 24.16 17.80 -2.55
CA ALA A 112 24.36 18.10 -1.14
C ALA A 112 25.41 17.21 -0.47
N ARG A 113 25.98 16.23 -1.19
CA ARG A 113 26.94 15.23 -0.68
C ARG A 113 26.36 14.49 0.52
N PRO A 114 25.43 13.54 0.32
CA PRO A 114 24.78 12.82 1.40
C PRO A 114 25.84 12.08 2.24
N ARG A 115 25.57 11.91 3.52
CA ARG A 115 26.41 11.07 4.38
C ARG A 115 26.32 9.62 3.92
N LEU A 116 27.34 8.81 4.19
CA LEU A 116 27.40 7.42 3.71
C LEU A 116 26.12 6.63 4.05
N TRP A 117 25.63 6.73 5.29
CA TRP A 117 24.40 6.04 5.69
C TRP A 117 23.16 6.54 4.94
N GLU A 118 23.09 7.84 4.62
CA GLU A 118 21.99 8.41 3.81
C GLU A 118 22.06 7.90 2.38
N ALA A 119 23.28 7.83 1.81
CA ALA A 119 23.47 7.29 0.46
C ALA A 119 23.06 5.80 0.41
N VAL A 120 23.42 5.00 1.42
CA VAL A 120 22.99 3.59 1.52
C VAL A 120 21.47 3.50 1.55
N VAL A 121 20.80 4.29 2.40
CA VAL A 121 19.33 4.28 2.49
C VAL A 121 18.69 4.71 1.17
N LEU A 122 19.19 5.79 0.54
CA LEU A 122 18.67 6.26 -0.76
C LEU A 122 18.80 5.18 -1.84
N ILE A 123 19.93 4.47 -1.91
CA ILE A 123 20.14 3.38 -2.87
C ILE A 123 19.14 2.24 -2.60
N VAL A 124 19.01 1.80 -1.34
CA VAL A 124 18.09 0.71 -0.97
C VAL A 124 16.66 1.10 -1.30
N LEU A 125 16.21 2.30 -0.90
CA LEU A 125 14.85 2.77 -1.20
C LEU A 125 14.61 2.93 -2.71
N ALA A 126 15.60 3.38 -3.48
CA ALA A 126 15.50 3.45 -4.93
C ALA A 126 15.34 2.06 -5.57
N LEU A 127 16.09 1.06 -5.11
CA LEU A 127 15.96 -0.32 -5.56
C LEU A 127 14.58 -0.89 -5.21
N LEU A 128 14.11 -0.68 -3.98
CA LEU A 128 12.76 -1.10 -3.56
C LEU A 128 11.68 -0.43 -4.42
N THR A 129 11.81 0.87 -4.71
CA THR A 129 10.88 1.61 -5.57
C THR A 129 10.79 1.04 -6.98
N VAL A 130 11.90 0.57 -7.55
CA VAL A 130 11.89 -0.05 -8.88
C VAL A 130 11.14 -1.39 -8.87
N THR A 131 11.21 -2.13 -7.78
CA THR A 131 10.56 -3.44 -7.63
C THR A 131 9.09 -3.33 -7.19
N ALA A 132 8.74 -2.29 -6.42
CA ALA A 132 7.39 -2.02 -5.98
C ALA A 132 7.18 -0.48 -5.91
N ASP A 133 6.28 0.04 -6.73
CA ASP A 133 6.04 1.48 -6.90
C ASP A 133 5.62 2.16 -5.59
N ARG A 134 4.87 1.45 -4.73
CA ARG A 134 4.45 1.89 -3.40
C ARG A 134 5.61 2.35 -2.49
N ASP A 135 6.81 1.80 -2.68
CA ASP A 135 7.98 2.15 -1.90
C ASP A 135 8.57 3.51 -2.29
N GLY A 136 8.15 4.04 -3.45
CA GLY A 136 8.58 5.34 -3.93
C GLY A 136 8.20 6.51 -3.05
N VAL A 137 7.10 6.41 -2.32
CA VAL A 137 6.69 7.40 -1.31
C VAL A 137 7.77 7.54 -0.23
N TRP A 138 8.32 6.42 0.24
CA TRP A 138 9.37 6.41 1.27
C TRP A 138 10.68 6.95 0.74
N LEU A 139 11.03 6.65 -0.52
CA LEU A 139 12.19 7.23 -1.21
C LEU A 139 12.08 8.76 -1.26
N VAL A 140 10.95 9.28 -1.74
CA VAL A 140 10.71 10.72 -1.87
C VAL A 140 10.76 11.39 -0.50
N MET A 141 10.03 10.87 0.50
CA MET A 141 10.02 11.41 1.86
C MET A 141 11.42 11.44 2.49
N PHE A 142 12.19 10.38 2.33
CA PHE A 142 13.55 10.33 2.88
C PHE A 142 14.51 11.27 2.14
N ALA A 143 14.41 11.36 0.80
CA ALA A 143 15.29 12.17 -0.03
C ALA A 143 15.14 13.68 0.22
N VAL A 144 13.98 14.14 0.68
CA VAL A 144 13.74 15.56 1.01
C VAL A 144 14.78 16.12 1.99
N ALA A 145 15.10 15.38 3.06
CA ALA A 145 16.00 15.87 4.11
C ALA A 145 17.45 16.13 3.60
N PRO A 146 18.12 15.19 2.91
CA PRO A 146 19.43 15.46 2.31
C PRO A 146 19.38 16.49 1.17
N ALA A 147 18.33 16.51 0.34
CA ALA A 147 18.18 17.48 -0.73
C ALA A 147 18.04 18.92 -0.20
N ALA A 148 17.23 19.11 0.84
CA ALA A 148 16.97 20.41 1.44
C ALA A 148 18.22 21.08 2.01
N ARG A 149 19.28 20.34 2.37
CA ARG A 149 20.54 20.93 2.86
C ARG A 149 21.22 21.85 1.84
N ARG A 150 20.96 21.69 0.57
CA ARG A 150 21.48 22.58 -0.50
C ARG A 150 20.53 23.72 -0.83
N LEU A 151 19.23 23.55 -0.58
CA LEU A 151 18.21 24.55 -0.89
C LEU A 151 18.13 25.67 0.16
N ALA A 152 18.80 25.51 1.30
CA ALA A 152 18.72 26.46 2.39
C ALA A 152 19.90 27.45 2.42
N PRO A 153 19.75 28.60 1.80
CA PRO A 153 19.83 29.83 2.56
C PRO A 153 18.41 30.32 2.81
N ALA A 154 18.15 30.75 4.06
CA ALA A 154 16.81 31.13 4.54
C ALA A 154 16.09 32.21 3.71
N ARG A 155 16.76 32.88 2.79
CA ARG A 155 16.19 33.83 1.84
C ARG A 155 15.44 33.19 0.67
N SER A 156 15.85 32.03 0.19
CA SER A 156 15.17 31.36 -0.96
C SER A 156 13.89 30.65 -0.56
N LEU A 157 13.76 30.21 0.70
CA LEU A 157 12.54 29.56 1.19
C LEU A 157 11.35 30.54 1.19
N ARG A 158 11.57 31.82 1.49
CA ARG A 158 10.50 32.84 1.46
C ARG A 158 9.91 33.07 0.06
N THR A 159 10.70 32.89 -1.00
CA THR A 159 10.21 33.00 -2.39
C THR A 159 9.57 31.70 -2.89
N LEU A 160 10.00 30.53 -2.38
CA LEU A 160 9.44 29.23 -2.77
C LEU A 160 8.15 28.90 -2.03
N THR A 161 7.95 29.44 -0.80
CA THR A 161 6.74 29.18 0.00
C THR A 161 5.44 29.53 -0.73
N PRO A 162 5.30 30.70 -1.39
CA PRO A 162 4.06 31.01 -2.12
C PRO A 162 3.87 30.12 -3.34
N ILE A 163 4.94 29.74 -4.04
CA ILE A 163 4.85 28.79 -5.17
C ILE A 163 4.40 27.43 -4.68
N ALA A 164 4.99 26.90 -3.60
CA ALA A 164 4.58 25.64 -3.00
C ALA A 164 3.13 25.69 -2.48
N ALA A 165 2.71 26.81 -1.90
CA ALA A 165 1.33 27.00 -1.45
C ALA A 165 0.35 27.02 -2.63
N VAL A 166 0.68 27.71 -3.73
CA VAL A 166 -0.13 27.73 -4.95
C VAL A 166 -0.24 26.33 -5.55
N LEU A 167 0.87 25.60 -5.66
CA LEU A 167 0.87 24.22 -6.15
C LEU A 167 0.04 23.30 -5.26
N ALA A 168 0.15 23.42 -3.93
CA ALA A 168 -0.65 22.64 -2.98
C ALA A 168 -2.15 22.95 -3.14
N VAL A 169 -2.52 24.23 -3.32
CA VAL A 169 -3.91 24.62 -3.56
C VAL A 169 -4.42 24.08 -4.90
N ILE A 170 -3.61 24.15 -5.97
CA ILE A 170 -3.96 23.57 -7.28
C ILE A 170 -4.15 22.06 -7.17
N LEU A 171 -3.23 21.35 -6.50
CA LEU A 171 -3.34 19.91 -6.28
C LEU A 171 -4.59 19.55 -5.49
N LEU A 172 -4.87 20.26 -4.41
CA LEU A 172 -6.08 20.10 -3.61
C LEU A 172 -7.34 20.36 -4.44
N ALA A 173 -7.35 21.43 -5.23
CA ALA A 173 -8.48 21.73 -6.12
C ALA A 173 -8.68 20.62 -7.17
N VAL A 174 -7.61 20.12 -7.77
CA VAL A 174 -7.68 18.98 -8.71
C VAL A 174 -8.21 17.72 -8.03
N CYS A 175 -7.75 17.39 -6.81
CA CYS A 175 -8.28 16.26 -6.05
C CYS A 175 -9.78 16.41 -5.75
N VAL A 176 -10.21 17.60 -5.32
CA VAL A 176 -11.61 17.87 -5.01
C VAL A 176 -12.50 17.81 -6.27
N VAL A 177 -12.03 18.37 -7.39
CA VAL A 177 -12.79 18.41 -8.65
C VAL A 177 -12.87 17.03 -9.29
N ARG A 178 -11.79 16.24 -9.24
CA ARG A 178 -11.80 14.88 -9.80
C ARG A 178 -12.63 13.89 -9.01
N GLY A 179 -12.85 14.15 -7.73
CA GLY A 179 -13.53 13.22 -6.84
C GLY A 179 -12.78 11.89 -6.67
N PRO A 180 -13.41 10.90 -6.06
CA PRO A 180 -12.81 9.58 -5.89
C PRO A 180 -12.62 8.89 -7.25
N VAL A 181 -11.40 8.39 -7.52
CA VAL A 181 -11.03 7.68 -8.75
C VAL A 181 -11.40 6.20 -8.67
N LEU A 182 -11.73 5.71 -7.47
CA LEU A 182 -12.04 4.31 -7.21
C LEU A 182 -13.46 3.96 -7.68
N SER A 183 -13.61 2.80 -8.28
CA SER A 183 -14.94 2.25 -8.61
C SER A 183 -15.73 2.08 -7.32
N GLN A 184 -16.92 2.62 -7.28
CA GLN A 184 -17.80 2.54 -6.12
C GLN A 184 -19.13 1.95 -6.53
N ALA A 185 -19.59 0.95 -5.79
CA ALA A 185 -20.95 0.49 -5.88
C ALA A 185 -21.88 1.50 -5.19
N SER A 186 -23.06 1.73 -5.75
CA SER A 186 -24.05 2.56 -5.05
C SER A 186 -24.46 1.91 -3.71
N PRO A 187 -24.79 2.70 -2.68
CA PRO A 187 -25.25 2.14 -1.39
C PRO A 187 -26.44 1.18 -1.53
N SER A 188 -27.34 1.47 -2.47
CA SER A 188 -28.50 0.59 -2.78
C SER A 188 -28.06 -0.75 -3.38
N MET A 189 -27.03 -0.76 -4.23
CA MET A 189 -26.46 -1.99 -4.79
C MET A 189 -25.79 -2.83 -3.70
N VAL A 190 -25.00 -2.22 -2.82
CA VAL A 190 -24.38 -2.92 -1.69
C VAL A 190 -25.44 -3.51 -0.76
N THR A 191 -26.47 -2.74 -0.39
CA THR A 191 -27.57 -3.21 0.42
C THR A 191 -28.29 -4.40 -0.22
N ARG A 192 -28.56 -4.32 -1.52
CA ARG A 192 -29.18 -5.42 -2.27
C ARG A 192 -28.30 -6.64 -2.36
N ALA A 193 -26.98 -6.45 -2.58
CA ALA A 193 -26.01 -7.55 -2.59
C ALA A 193 -25.98 -8.29 -1.25
N LEU A 194 -26.00 -7.55 -0.14
CA LEU A 194 -26.04 -8.14 1.20
C LEU A 194 -27.34 -8.91 1.46
N ALA A 195 -28.48 -8.38 1.02
CA ALA A 195 -29.76 -9.06 1.13
C ALA A 195 -29.77 -10.40 0.37
N LEU A 196 -29.25 -10.42 -0.86
CA LEU A 196 -29.16 -11.61 -1.72
C LEU A 196 -28.09 -12.60 -1.22
N ALA A 197 -27.03 -12.11 -0.60
CA ALA A 197 -25.97 -12.95 -0.05
C ALA A 197 -26.46 -13.80 1.14
N HIS A 198 -27.50 -13.40 1.84
CA HIS A 198 -28.06 -14.12 3.03
C HIS A 198 -26.97 -14.48 4.05
N GLY A 199 -26.01 -13.58 4.31
CA GLY A 199 -24.90 -13.78 5.24
C GLY A 199 -23.74 -14.62 4.69
N THR A 200 -23.80 -15.12 3.46
CA THR A 200 -22.67 -15.73 2.78
C THR A 200 -21.64 -14.68 2.34
N PRO A 201 -20.37 -15.05 2.12
CA PRO A 201 -19.37 -14.10 1.62
C PRO A 201 -19.74 -13.55 0.24
N VAL A 202 -19.57 -12.24 0.08
CA VAL A 202 -19.65 -11.55 -1.22
C VAL A 202 -18.24 -11.51 -1.82
N LEU A 203 -18.11 -11.91 -3.08
CA LEU A 203 -16.88 -11.74 -3.85
C LEU A 203 -16.97 -10.43 -4.62
N ALA A 204 -16.01 -9.54 -4.44
CA ALA A 204 -16.00 -8.24 -5.10
C ALA A 204 -14.60 -7.86 -5.57
N ASP A 205 -14.51 -7.04 -6.61
CA ASP A 205 -13.24 -6.55 -7.11
C ASP A 205 -12.89 -5.15 -6.53
N GLY A 206 -11.60 -4.93 -6.30
CA GLY A 206 -11.03 -3.65 -5.89
C GLY A 206 -11.68 -3.09 -4.62
N SER A 207 -11.94 -1.77 -4.61
CA SER A 207 -12.50 -1.06 -3.45
C SER A 207 -13.98 -1.38 -3.13
N ILE A 208 -14.63 -2.22 -3.92
CA ILE A 208 -16.03 -2.62 -3.68
C ILE A 208 -16.12 -3.57 -2.49
N ASP A 209 -15.11 -4.42 -2.28
CA ASP A 209 -15.04 -5.32 -1.14
C ASP A 209 -15.01 -4.56 0.20
N GLU A 210 -14.25 -3.45 0.26
CA GLU A 210 -14.22 -2.58 1.43
C GLU A 210 -15.59 -1.97 1.74
N GLN A 211 -16.35 -1.57 0.70
CA GLN A 211 -17.70 -1.04 0.86
C GLN A 211 -18.65 -2.10 1.42
N VAL A 212 -18.52 -3.36 0.95
CA VAL A 212 -19.27 -4.50 1.49
C VAL A 212 -18.93 -4.72 2.96
N ALA A 213 -17.64 -4.68 3.31
CA ALA A 213 -17.18 -4.86 4.70
C ALA A 213 -17.68 -3.72 5.62
N VAL A 214 -17.57 -2.45 5.16
CA VAL A 214 -18.07 -1.27 5.91
C VAL A 214 -19.57 -1.34 6.11
N ALA A 215 -20.33 -1.90 5.16
CA ALA A 215 -21.77 -2.13 5.30
C ALA A 215 -22.13 -3.35 6.18
N GLY A 216 -21.15 -3.98 6.85
CA GLY A 216 -21.34 -5.12 7.74
C GLY A 216 -21.46 -6.48 7.05
N GLY A 217 -21.15 -6.53 5.74
CA GLY A 217 -21.12 -7.76 4.97
C GLY A 217 -19.87 -8.60 5.21
N ARG A 218 -19.96 -9.88 4.89
CA ARG A 218 -18.79 -10.76 4.83
C ARG A 218 -18.19 -10.68 3.44
N ILE A 219 -16.90 -10.44 3.34
CA ILE A 219 -16.16 -10.50 2.09
C ILE A 219 -15.49 -11.86 1.93
N TRP A 220 -15.34 -12.32 0.69
CA TRP A 220 -14.63 -13.57 0.39
C TRP A 220 -13.12 -13.40 0.52
N ALA A 221 -12.58 -12.34 -0.05
CA ALA A 221 -11.24 -11.81 0.10
C ALA A 221 -11.27 -10.33 -0.30
N GLY A 222 -10.23 -9.59 0.03
CA GLY A 222 -10.14 -8.18 -0.29
C GLY A 222 -8.84 -7.56 0.21
N ASP A 223 -8.81 -6.23 0.30
CA ASP A 223 -7.67 -5.48 0.82
C ASP A 223 -7.86 -5.24 2.34
N PRO A 224 -6.80 -5.41 3.17
CA PRO A 224 -5.45 -5.87 2.81
C PRO A 224 -5.38 -7.38 2.54
N ILE A 225 -4.86 -7.75 1.37
CA ILE A 225 -4.83 -9.15 0.93
C ILE A 225 -4.01 -10.08 1.84
N ASP A 226 -2.99 -9.54 2.50
CA ASP A 226 -2.13 -10.26 3.46
C ASP A 226 -2.84 -10.66 4.76
N ALA A 227 -4.07 -10.15 5.00
CA ALA A 227 -4.93 -10.62 6.09
C ALA A 227 -5.54 -12.00 5.83
N PHE A 228 -5.48 -12.50 4.59
CA PHE A 228 -6.07 -13.77 4.20
C PHE A 228 -5.01 -14.88 4.06
N PRO A 229 -5.40 -16.18 4.22
CA PRO A 229 -4.49 -17.29 3.98
C PRO A 229 -3.92 -17.26 2.55
N HIS A 230 -2.64 -17.62 2.37
CA HIS A 230 -1.94 -17.52 1.08
C HIS A 230 -2.69 -18.16 -0.08
N ARG A 231 -3.31 -19.34 0.13
CA ARG A 231 -4.14 -20.00 -0.89
C ARG A 231 -5.34 -19.15 -1.33
N VAL A 232 -5.95 -18.42 -0.39
CA VAL A 232 -7.08 -17.52 -0.71
C VAL A 232 -6.59 -16.34 -1.51
N GLN A 233 -5.41 -15.78 -1.13
CA GLN A 233 -4.77 -14.70 -1.89
C GLN A 233 -4.51 -15.13 -3.35
N GLU A 234 -3.93 -16.31 -3.57
CA GLU A 234 -3.65 -16.81 -4.93
C GLU A 234 -4.92 -16.90 -5.77
N VAL A 235 -5.96 -17.53 -5.25
CA VAL A 235 -7.23 -17.69 -5.98
C VAL A 235 -7.90 -16.33 -6.24
N TYR A 236 -7.81 -15.40 -5.29
CA TYR A 236 -8.36 -14.04 -5.47
C TYR A 236 -7.60 -13.26 -6.55
N LEU A 237 -6.27 -13.37 -6.59
CA LEU A 237 -5.46 -12.73 -7.62
C LEU A 237 -5.70 -13.35 -9.00
N ASP A 238 -5.89 -14.67 -9.11
CA ASP A 238 -6.27 -15.33 -10.35
C ASP A 238 -7.65 -14.82 -10.82
N TRP A 239 -8.60 -14.66 -9.89
CA TRP A 239 -9.91 -14.11 -10.18
C TRP A 239 -9.82 -12.64 -10.68
N LEU A 240 -9.05 -11.78 -10.00
CA LEU A 240 -8.81 -10.39 -10.44
C LEU A 240 -8.13 -10.32 -11.81
N ALA A 241 -7.24 -11.26 -12.12
CA ALA A 241 -6.62 -11.39 -13.43
C ALA A 241 -7.58 -11.88 -14.53
N GLY A 242 -8.74 -12.42 -14.15
CA GLY A 242 -9.71 -13.04 -15.06
C GLY A 242 -9.26 -14.40 -15.58
N ASP A 243 -8.35 -15.06 -14.88
CA ASP A 243 -7.82 -16.37 -15.22
C ASP A 243 -8.83 -17.48 -14.88
N ALA A 244 -8.77 -18.60 -15.61
CA ALA A 244 -9.69 -19.71 -15.43
C ALA A 244 -9.62 -20.29 -14.00
N ASP A 245 -8.42 -20.32 -13.40
CA ASP A 245 -8.21 -20.77 -12.03
C ASP A 245 -8.89 -19.88 -10.98
N GLY A 246 -9.14 -18.61 -11.30
CA GLY A 246 -9.92 -17.68 -10.47
C GLY A 246 -11.37 -18.12 -10.28
N SER A 247 -11.90 -18.99 -11.15
CA SER A 247 -13.24 -19.58 -10.98
C SER A 247 -13.40 -20.38 -9.68
N ARG A 248 -12.27 -20.81 -9.09
CA ARG A 248 -12.26 -21.45 -7.75
C ARG A 248 -12.80 -20.54 -6.65
N ALA A 249 -12.71 -19.21 -6.79
CA ALA A 249 -13.33 -18.26 -5.87
C ALA A 249 -14.86 -18.35 -5.87
N LEU A 250 -15.43 -18.84 -6.95
CA LEU A 250 -16.89 -18.98 -7.13
C LEU A 250 -17.42 -20.33 -6.59
N THR A 251 -16.55 -21.19 -6.12
CA THR A 251 -16.96 -22.45 -5.49
C THR A 251 -17.44 -22.23 -4.05
N GLY A 252 -18.32 -23.08 -3.55
CA GLY A 252 -18.83 -22.99 -2.18
C GLY A 252 -19.98 -21.99 -2.02
N ASP A 253 -19.96 -21.22 -0.92
CA ASP A 253 -21.09 -20.43 -0.47
C ASP A 253 -21.23 -19.05 -1.13
N VAL A 254 -20.38 -18.68 -2.09
CA VAL A 254 -20.49 -17.40 -2.79
C VAL A 254 -21.78 -17.38 -3.61
N ARG A 255 -22.70 -16.50 -3.22
CA ARG A 255 -23.99 -16.30 -3.91
C ARG A 255 -24.00 -15.04 -4.75
N VAL A 256 -23.28 -14.01 -4.32
CA VAL A 256 -23.25 -12.69 -4.95
C VAL A 256 -21.84 -12.30 -5.30
N VAL A 257 -21.66 -11.78 -6.51
CA VAL A 257 -20.40 -11.26 -7.02
C VAL A 257 -20.62 -9.83 -7.53
N LEU A 258 -19.76 -8.91 -7.13
CA LEU A 258 -19.76 -7.53 -7.59
C LEU A 258 -18.48 -7.28 -8.39
N VAL A 259 -18.63 -6.85 -9.64
CA VAL A 259 -17.48 -6.59 -10.53
C VAL A 259 -17.60 -5.22 -11.19
N THR A 260 -16.47 -4.56 -11.38
CA THR A 260 -16.39 -3.33 -12.13
C THR A 260 -16.56 -3.62 -13.64
N ARG A 261 -17.35 -2.81 -14.31
CA ARG A 261 -17.58 -2.92 -15.76
C ARG A 261 -16.27 -2.70 -16.53
N GLY A 262 -16.05 -3.50 -17.56
CA GLY A 262 -14.87 -3.41 -18.43
C GLY A 262 -13.65 -4.11 -17.88
N THR A 263 -13.72 -4.74 -16.70
CA THR A 263 -12.61 -5.49 -16.11
C THR A 263 -12.51 -6.92 -16.66
N ARG A 264 -11.37 -7.55 -16.38
CA ARG A 264 -11.15 -8.97 -16.72
C ARG A 264 -12.06 -9.88 -15.90
N THR A 265 -12.36 -9.49 -14.65
CA THR A 265 -13.32 -10.17 -13.77
C THR A 265 -14.72 -10.19 -14.37
N GLN A 266 -15.18 -9.08 -14.98
CA GLN A 266 -16.45 -9.07 -15.72
C GLN A 266 -16.43 -10.09 -16.87
N SER A 267 -15.35 -10.12 -17.64
CA SER A 267 -15.20 -11.04 -18.77
C SER A 267 -15.20 -12.51 -18.33
N LEU A 268 -14.63 -12.80 -17.16
CA LEU A 268 -14.70 -14.12 -16.53
C LEU A 268 -16.12 -14.45 -16.10
N MET A 269 -16.78 -13.55 -15.35
CA MET A 269 -18.15 -13.74 -14.85
C MET A 269 -19.19 -13.93 -15.95
N ALA A 270 -19.05 -13.23 -17.08
CA ALA A 270 -19.96 -13.38 -18.23
C ALA A 270 -19.96 -14.79 -18.84
N ARG A 271 -18.91 -15.58 -18.55
CA ARG A 271 -18.75 -16.96 -19.06
C ARG A 271 -19.00 -18.01 -17.96
N MET A 272 -19.27 -17.59 -16.72
CA MET A 272 -19.48 -18.51 -15.59
C MET A 272 -20.87 -19.11 -15.59
N PRO A 273 -21.02 -20.44 -15.77
CA PRO A 273 -22.30 -21.08 -15.67
C PRO A 273 -22.83 -20.96 -14.23
N GLY A 274 -24.13 -20.81 -14.09
CA GLY A 274 -24.77 -20.73 -12.78
C GLY A 274 -24.76 -19.36 -12.12
N PHE A 275 -24.21 -18.32 -12.79
CA PHE A 275 -24.33 -16.93 -12.35
C PHE A 275 -25.05 -16.11 -13.42
N VAL A 276 -25.99 -15.28 -13.00
CA VAL A 276 -26.76 -14.39 -13.86
C VAL A 276 -26.60 -12.93 -13.42
N ALA A 277 -26.57 -12.01 -14.36
CA ALA A 277 -26.55 -10.58 -14.03
C ALA A 277 -27.87 -10.18 -13.37
N ALA A 278 -27.79 -9.75 -12.11
CA ALA A 278 -28.94 -9.39 -11.28
C ALA A 278 -29.15 -7.87 -11.15
N GLY A 279 -28.20 -7.07 -11.63
CA GLY A 279 -28.29 -5.61 -11.63
C GLY A 279 -27.01 -4.94 -12.08
N GLN A 280 -27.14 -3.66 -12.48
CA GLN A 280 -26.02 -2.81 -12.85
C GLN A 280 -26.31 -1.37 -12.43
N ALA A 281 -25.34 -0.71 -11.77
CA ALA A 281 -25.37 0.70 -11.44
C ALA A 281 -23.93 1.23 -11.26
N ASP A 282 -23.70 2.50 -11.58
CA ASP A 282 -22.46 3.23 -11.33
C ASP A 282 -21.19 2.51 -11.80
N GLY A 283 -21.28 1.82 -12.94
CA GLY A 283 -20.14 1.06 -13.48
C GLY A 283 -19.86 -0.27 -12.79
N VAL A 284 -20.71 -0.70 -11.87
CA VAL A 284 -20.63 -2.00 -11.17
C VAL A 284 -21.74 -2.91 -11.66
N ILE A 285 -21.41 -4.17 -11.88
CA ILE A 285 -22.37 -5.24 -12.27
C ILE A 285 -22.43 -6.23 -11.10
N MET A 286 -23.65 -6.53 -10.68
CA MET A 286 -23.95 -7.55 -9.70
C MET A 286 -24.37 -8.84 -10.40
N TYR A 287 -23.71 -9.93 -10.06
CA TYR A 287 -24.09 -11.29 -10.45
C TYR A 287 -24.62 -12.04 -9.23
N GLU A 288 -25.66 -12.80 -9.46
CA GLU A 288 -26.26 -13.69 -8.46
C GLU A 288 -26.16 -15.12 -8.95
N ARG A 289 -25.90 -16.04 -8.03
CA ARG A 289 -25.95 -17.48 -8.36
C ARG A 289 -27.39 -17.87 -8.65
N GLY A 290 -27.65 -18.33 -9.88
CA GLY A 290 -28.93 -18.87 -10.26
C GLY A 290 -29.28 -20.04 -9.34
N GLY A 291 -30.48 -19.99 -8.72
CA GLY A 291 -30.97 -21.13 -7.96
C GLY A 291 -31.07 -22.34 -8.89
N SER A 292 -30.53 -23.47 -8.49
CA SER A 292 -30.94 -24.74 -9.09
C SER A 292 -32.44 -24.86 -8.89
N LEU A 293 -33.20 -24.72 -10.00
CA LEU A 293 -34.59 -25.13 -10.05
C LEU A 293 -34.72 -26.60 -9.69
#